data_3cc5b64dd3fa12cca1bd50fadde6de52
#
_entry.id   3cc5b64dd3fa12cca1bd50fadde6de52
#
_cell.length_a   1.000
_cell.length_b   1.000
_cell.length_c   1.000
_cell.angle_alpha   90.00
_cell.angle_beta   90.00
_cell.angle_gamma   90.00
#
_symmetry.space_group_name_H-M   'P 1'
#
loop_
_entity.id
_entity.type
_entity.pdbx_description
1 polymer ?
#
loop_
_entity_poly.entity_id
_entity_poly.type
_entity_poly.pdbx_seq_one_letter_code
_entity_poly.pdbx_strand_id
1 'polypeptide(L)'
;LKAREKAEQVELVGYSGGAAVALLLAAQRDDVFQVQTIAGTIDHEAWTESLKLSPLDGSLNPTDFADRLAQLPQRHLVGDRDTVMPRAVVESYMRKVKPQCAEVITVSATHTQGFETAWAQLKDRAIDCKD
;
A
#
# COMPACT_ATOMS: atom_id res chain seq x y z
N LEU A 1 -1.75 -6.05 9.53
CA LEU A 1 -0.32 -5.73 9.48
C LEU A 1 0.50 -6.97 9.82
N LYS A 2 1.50 -7.22 9.02
CA LYS A 2 2.41 -8.35 9.22
C LYS A 2 3.84 -7.91 8.95
N ALA A 3 4.78 -8.29 9.82
CA ALA A 3 6.21 -8.02 9.64
C ALA A 3 6.92 -9.31 9.25
N ARG A 4 7.82 -9.21 8.26
CA ARG A 4 8.65 -10.32 7.79
C ARG A 4 10.10 -9.89 7.88
N GLU A 5 10.95 -10.70 8.47
CA GLU A 5 12.33 -10.34 8.72
C GLU A 5 13.27 -10.80 7.61
N LYS A 6 14.29 -9.99 7.35
CA LYS A 6 15.42 -10.33 6.48
C LYS A 6 16.67 -9.73 7.10
N ALA A 7 17.49 -10.57 7.75
CA ALA A 7 18.65 -10.12 8.51
C ALA A 7 18.21 -9.10 9.58
N GLU A 8 18.75 -7.88 9.57
CA GLU A 8 18.41 -6.84 10.54
C GLU A 8 17.31 -5.90 10.02
N GLN A 9 16.69 -6.24 8.90
CA GLN A 9 15.65 -5.44 8.26
C GLN A 9 14.34 -6.20 8.23
N VAL A 10 13.23 -5.46 8.16
CA VAL A 10 11.89 -6.05 8.11
C VAL A 10 11.15 -5.60 6.86
N GLU A 11 10.28 -6.47 6.37
CA GLU A 11 9.29 -6.14 5.36
C GLU A 11 7.95 -5.99 6.08
N LEU A 12 7.20 -4.93 5.74
CA LEU A 12 5.86 -4.75 6.28
C LEU A 12 4.82 -5.07 5.19
N VAL A 13 3.80 -5.81 5.58
CA VAL A 13 2.71 -6.20 4.68
C VAL A 13 1.40 -5.81 5.33
N GLY A 14 0.56 -5.07 4.62
CA GLY A 14 -0.72 -4.65 5.14
C GLY A 14 -1.86 -4.87 4.17
N TYR A 15 -3.03 -5.23 4.70
CA TYR A 15 -4.26 -5.41 3.97
C TYR A 15 -5.29 -4.37 4.43
N SER A 16 -5.95 -3.70 3.46
CA SER A 16 -7.01 -2.73 3.75
C SER A 16 -6.52 -1.64 4.71
N GLY A 17 -7.15 -1.43 5.85
CA GLY A 17 -6.70 -0.46 6.86
C GLY A 17 -5.31 -0.74 7.41
N GLY A 18 -4.91 -2.02 7.47
CA GLY A 18 -3.57 -2.40 7.89
C GLY A 18 -2.48 -1.93 6.94
N ALA A 19 -2.82 -1.66 5.68
CA ALA A 19 -1.87 -1.11 4.71
C ALA A 19 -1.46 0.32 5.10
N ALA A 20 -2.41 1.13 5.54
CA ALA A 20 -2.10 2.48 6.02
C ALA A 20 -1.17 2.42 7.24
N VAL A 21 -1.43 1.50 8.17
CA VAL A 21 -0.58 1.31 9.35
C VAL A 21 0.82 0.89 8.92
N ALA A 22 0.93 -0.04 7.96
CA ALA A 22 2.23 -0.49 7.47
C ALA A 22 3.05 0.67 6.88
N LEU A 23 2.41 1.52 6.07
CA LEU A 23 3.10 2.66 5.47
C LEU A 23 3.49 3.71 6.52
N LEU A 24 2.62 3.98 7.49
CA LEU A 24 2.92 4.93 8.55
C LEU A 24 4.09 4.45 9.41
N LEU A 25 4.14 3.15 9.72
CA LEU A 25 5.28 2.58 10.45
C LEU A 25 6.55 2.64 9.62
N ALA A 26 6.46 2.30 8.33
CA ALA A 26 7.61 2.34 7.42
C ALA A 26 8.20 3.74 7.33
N ALA A 27 7.36 4.78 7.36
CA ALA A 27 7.81 6.16 7.31
C ALA A 27 8.56 6.59 8.57
N GLN A 28 8.40 5.88 9.69
CA GLN A 28 8.97 6.25 10.97
C GLN A 28 10.13 5.34 11.41
N ARG A 29 10.35 4.23 10.71
CA ARG A 29 11.39 3.26 11.08
C ARG A 29 12.50 3.28 10.05
N ASP A 30 13.71 2.96 10.50
CA ASP A 30 14.88 2.90 9.63
C ASP A 30 15.22 1.47 9.20
N ASP A 31 14.53 0.48 9.75
CA ASP A 31 14.82 -0.93 9.50
C ASP A 31 13.85 -1.61 8.52
N VAL A 32 13.00 -0.84 7.85
CA VAL A 32 12.07 -1.38 6.86
C VAL A 32 12.75 -1.34 5.49
N PHE A 33 12.84 -2.50 4.81
CA PHE A 33 13.49 -2.55 3.51
C PHE A 33 12.49 -2.52 2.35
N GLN A 34 11.23 -2.90 2.57
CA GLN A 34 10.17 -2.76 1.57
C GLN A 34 8.79 -2.91 2.20
N VAL A 35 7.77 -2.48 1.48
CA VAL A 35 6.38 -2.57 1.93
C VAL A 35 5.53 -3.17 0.82
N GLN A 36 4.62 -4.07 1.17
CA GLN A 36 3.60 -4.57 0.24
C GLN A 36 2.23 -4.29 0.83
N THR A 37 1.32 -3.78 0.00
CA THR A 37 -0.06 -3.53 0.42
C THR A 37 -1.04 -4.29 -0.46
N ILE A 38 -2.16 -4.66 0.13
CA ILE A 38 -3.24 -5.39 -0.55
C ILE A 38 -4.54 -4.64 -0.28
N ALA A 39 -5.17 -4.13 -1.33
CA ALA A 39 -6.43 -3.38 -1.22
C ALA A 39 -6.33 -2.28 -0.17
N GLY A 40 -5.25 -1.52 -0.18
CA GLY A 40 -4.87 -0.64 0.93
C GLY A 40 -5.53 0.71 0.95
N THR A 41 -5.90 1.18 2.15
CA THR A 41 -6.37 2.53 2.41
C THR A 41 -5.15 3.46 2.50
N ILE A 42 -4.40 3.56 1.42
CA ILE A 42 -3.09 4.20 1.42
C ILE A 42 -3.14 5.71 1.17
N ASP A 43 -4.31 6.22 0.84
CA ASP A 43 -4.60 7.67 0.79
C ASP A 43 -6.04 7.85 1.26
N HIS A 44 -6.23 8.08 2.54
CA HIS A 44 -7.59 8.10 3.09
C HIS A 44 -8.38 9.34 2.65
N GLU A 45 -7.74 10.45 2.29
CA GLU A 45 -8.45 11.57 1.70
C GLU A 45 -9.10 11.17 0.38
N ALA A 46 -8.32 10.53 -0.51
CA ALA A 46 -8.84 10.06 -1.79
C ALA A 46 -9.93 9.00 -1.59
N TRP A 47 -9.76 8.14 -0.58
CA TRP A 47 -10.73 7.11 -0.27
C TRP A 47 -12.06 7.71 0.17
N THR A 48 -12.03 8.66 1.10
CA THR A 48 -13.28 9.29 1.58
C THR A 48 -13.95 10.11 0.49
N GLU A 49 -13.18 10.80 -0.35
CA GLU A 49 -13.73 11.53 -1.50
C GLU A 49 -14.38 10.59 -2.51
N SER A 50 -13.70 9.49 -2.87
CA SER A 50 -14.20 8.54 -3.88
C SER A 50 -15.52 7.90 -3.46
N LEU A 51 -15.70 7.61 -2.18
CA LEU A 51 -16.90 6.98 -1.66
C LEU A 51 -17.88 7.97 -1.02
N LYS A 52 -17.56 9.27 -1.10
CA LYS A 52 -18.39 10.35 -0.52
C LYS A 52 -18.64 10.14 0.96
N LEU A 53 -17.59 9.70 1.66
CA LEU A 53 -17.63 9.52 3.11
C LEU A 53 -17.11 10.76 3.81
N SER A 54 -17.40 10.88 5.11
CA SER A 54 -16.84 11.96 5.91
C SER A 54 -15.33 11.79 6.04
N PRO A 55 -14.55 12.89 6.00
CA PRO A 55 -13.11 12.78 6.20
C PRO A 55 -12.75 12.14 7.54
N LEU A 56 -11.63 11.44 7.58
CA LEU A 56 -11.10 10.82 8.79
C LEU A 56 -10.26 11.85 9.56
N ASP A 57 -10.93 12.80 10.19
CA ASP A 57 -10.25 13.87 10.93
C ASP A 57 -9.43 13.30 12.09
N GLY A 58 -8.20 13.80 12.24
CA GLY A 58 -7.30 13.34 13.29
C GLY A 58 -6.51 12.08 12.95
N SER A 59 -6.83 11.40 11.86
CA SER A 59 -6.08 10.23 11.41
C SER A 59 -4.91 10.67 10.51
N LEU A 60 -3.75 10.05 10.71
CA LEU A 60 -2.59 10.31 9.85
C LEU A 60 -2.80 9.65 8.49
N ASN A 61 -2.48 10.39 7.43
CA ASN A 61 -2.55 9.87 6.07
C ASN A 61 -1.13 9.50 5.62
N PRO A 62 -0.90 8.29 5.08
CA PRO A 62 0.43 7.95 4.56
C PRO A 62 1.02 8.97 3.60
N THR A 63 0.19 9.64 2.79
CA THR A 63 0.68 10.66 1.85
C THR A 63 1.28 11.89 2.54
N ASP A 64 1.05 12.07 3.83
CA ASP A 64 1.69 13.14 4.61
C ASP A 64 3.19 12.88 4.81
N PHE A 65 3.65 11.65 4.57
CA PHE A 65 5.04 11.24 4.73
C PHE A 65 5.68 10.88 3.38
N ALA A 66 5.29 11.61 2.33
CA ALA A 66 5.69 11.30 0.96
C ALA A 66 7.21 11.20 0.78
N ASP A 67 7.97 12.10 1.39
CA ASP A 67 9.42 12.13 1.23
C ASP A 67 10.08 10.84 1.72
N ARG A 68 9.65 10.33 2.86
CA ARG A 68 10.17 9.09 3.41
C ARG A 68 9.71 7.88 2.58
N LEU A 69 8.44 7.85 2.23
CA LEU A 69 7.85 6.73 1.51
C LEU A 69 8.36 6.63 0.07
N ALA A 70 8.71 7.76 -0.55
CA ALA A 70 9.22 7.75 -1.92
C ALA A 70 10.51 6.93 -2.06
N GLN A 71 11.27 6.76 -0.99
CA GLN A 71 12.55 6.06 -1.01
C GLN A 71 12.43 4.55 -0.81
N LEU A 72 11.26 4.07 -0.38
CA LEU A 72 11.07 2.65 -0.06
C LEU A 72 10.56 1.88 -1.25
N PRO A 73 11.15 0.71 -1.56
CA PRO A 73 10.54 -0.21 -2.53
C PRO A 73 9.17 -0.66 -2.04
N GLN A 74 8.20 -0.67 -2.93
CA GLN A 74 6.83 -0.97 -2.54
C GLN A 74 6.06 -1.66 -3.65
N ARG A 75 5.14 -2.53 -3.28
CA ARG A 75 4.23 -3.20 -4.19
C ARG A 75 2.82 -3.03 -3.66
N HIS A 76 1.92 -2.57 -4.52
CA HIS A 76 0.53 -2.33 -4.16
C HIS A 76 -0.37 -3.20 -5.03
N LEU A 77 -1.10 -4.12 -4.42
CA LEU A 77 -2.07 -4.96 -5.11
C LEU A 77 -3.44 -4.32 -5.02
N VAL A 78 -4.10 -4.16 -6.17
CA VAL A 78 -5.45 -3.59 -6.25
C VAL A 78 -6.37 -4.57 -6.96
N GLY A 79 -7.62 -4.68 -6.51
CA GLY A 79 -8.61 -5.55 -7.11
C GLY A 79 -9.39 -4.83 -8.20
N ASP A 80 -9.55 -5.47 -9.35
CA ASP A 80 -10.29 -4.88 -10.47
C ASP A 80 -11.79 -4.73 -10.18
N ARG A 81 -12.30 -5.49 -9.20
CA ARG A 81 -13.72 -5.45 -8.79
C ARG A 81 -13.88 -5.03 -7.34
N ASP A 82 -12.90 -4.33 -6.79
CA ASP A 82 -12.93 -3.86 -5.41
C ASP A 82 -13.73 -2.54 -5.35
N THR A 83 -14.93 -2.61 -4.80
CA THR A 83 -15.80 -1.45 -4.64
C THR A 83 -15.60 -0.74 -3.31
N VAL A 84 -14.90 -1.37 -2.38
CA VAL A 84 -14.57 -0.77 -1.08
C VAL A 84 -13.33 0.10 -1.21
N MET A 85 -12.33 -0.36 -1.96
CA MET A 85 -11.09 0.38 -2.16
C MET A 85 -10.89 0.64 -3.66
N PRO A 86 -11.45 1.72 -4.20
CA PRO A 86 -11.36 2.01 -5.63
C PRO A 86 -9.92 2.26 -6.08
N ARG A 87 -9.64 1.97 -7.34
CA ARG A 87 -8.33 2.19 -7.95
C ARG A 87 -7.86 3.64 -7.82
N ALA A 88 -8.79 4.59 -7.77
CA ALA A 88 -8.46 6.01 -7.59
C ALA A 88 -7.61 6.28 -6.36
N VAL A 89 -7.74 5.45 -5.33
CA VAL A 89 -6.97 5.60 -4.08
C VAL A 89 -5.49 5.36 -4.34
N VAL A 90 -5.13 4.25 -4.99
CA VAL A 90 -3.73 3.95 -5.28
C VAL A 90 -3.17 4.93 -6.29
N GLU A 91 -3.97 5.36 -7.26
CA GLU A 91 -3.54 6.35 -8.24
C GLU A 91 -3.22 7.68 -7.59
N SER A 92 -4.06 8.12 -6.65
CA SER A 92 -3.80 9.34 -5.88
C SER A 92 -2.52 9.23 -5.04
N TYR A 93 -2.34 8.09 -4.36
CA TYR A 93 -1.14 7.83 -3.60
C TYR A 93 0.11 7.92 -4.49
N MET A 94 0.08 7.28 -5.65
CA MET A 94 1.22 7.29 -6.58
C MET A 94 1.55 8.70 -7.07
N ARG A 95 0.53 9.54 -7.31
CA ARG A 95 0.76 10.93 -7.72
C ARG A 95 1.39 11.76 -6.61
N LYS A 96 0.97 11.54 -5.36
CA LYS A 96 1.41 12.35 -4.22
C LYS A 96 2.77 11.93 -3.70
N VAL A 97 3.03 10.63 -3.64
CA VAL A 97 4.28 10.10 -3.08
C VAL A 97 5.38 10.00 -4.13
N LYS A 98 5.04 9.62 -5.36
CA LYS A 98 6.00 9.43 -6.46
C LYS A 98 7.14 8.49 -6.06
N PRO A 99 6.82 7.22 -5.71
CA PRO A 99 7.86 6.29 -5.27
C PRO A 99 8.89 6.04 -6.36
N GLN A 100 10.16 5.94 -5.96
CA GLN A 100 11.25 5.66 -6.89
C GLN A 100 11.25 4.21 -7.37
N CYS A 101 10.71 3.31 -6.55
CA CYS A 101 10.67 1.88 -6.85
C CYS A 101 9.32 1.33 -6.40
N ALA A 102 8.40 1.18 -7.34
CA ALA A 102 7.06 0.72 -7.00
C ALA A 102 6.43 -0.09 -8.12
N GLU A 103 5.65 -1.10 -7.73
CA GLU A 103 4.77 -1.84 -8.62
C GLU A 103 3.34 -1.63 -8.18
N VAL A 104 2.44 -1.39 -9.13
CA VAL A 104 1.00 -1.46 -8.89
C VAL A 104 0.48 -2.62 -9.72
N ILE A 105 -0.04 -3.63 -9.05
CA ILE A 105 -0.49 -4.86 -9.71
C ILE A 105 -2.00 -4.99 -9.56
N THR A 106 -2.69 -5.01 -10.70
CA THR A 106 -4.14 -5.22 -10.71
C THR A 106 -4.41 -6.72 -10.68
N VAL A 107 -5.23 -7.13 -9.72
CA VAL A 107 -5.58 -8.53 -9.50
C VAL A 107 -7.07 -8.71 -9.80
N SER A 108 -7.45 -9.86 -10.33
CA SER A 108 -8.86 -10.20 -10.52
C SER A 108 -9.46 -10.53 -9.16
N ALA A 109 -9.94 -9.50 -8.46
CA ALA A 109 -10.36 -9.64 -7.06
C ALA A 109 -11.38 -8.58 -6.68
N THR A 110 -12.23 -8.94 -5.71
CA THR A 110 -13.03 -7.99 -4.93
C THR A 110 -12.23 -7.60 -3.70
N HIS A 111 -12.81 -6.80 -2.79
CA HIS A 111 -12.07 -6.39 -1.59
C HIS A 111 -11.66 -7.56 -0.70
N THR A 112 -12.48 -8.61 -0.64
CA THR A 112 -12.28 -9.72 0.29
C THR A 112 -11.95 -11.05 -0.38
N GLN A 113 -12.03 -11.16 -1.71
CA GLN A 113 -11.84 -12.44 -2.41
C GLN A 113 -10.98 -12.25 -3.66
N GLY A 114 -10.07 -13.19 -3.90
CA GLY A 114 -9.27 -13.24 -5.10
C GLY A 114 -7.82 -12.84 -4.91
N PHE A 115 -7.47 -12.22 -3.79
CA PHE A 115 -6.09 -11.80 -3.55
C PHE A 115 -5.17 -12.95 -3.11
N GLU A 116 -5.72 -14.01 -2.52
CA GLU A 116 -4.91 -15.06 -1.91
C GLU A 116 -3.97 -15.72 -2.92
N THR A 117 -4.46 -16.06 -4.09
CA THR A 117 -3.65 -16.72 -5.12
C THR A 117 -2.55 -15.78 -5.63
N ALA A 118 -2.92 -14.53 -5.92
CA ALA A 118 -1.94 -13.54 -6.37
C ALA A 118 -0.88 -13.28 -5.31
N TRP A 119 -1.30 -13.14 -4.06
CA TRP A 119 -0.37 -12.92 -2.96
C TRP A 119 0.60 -14.08 -2.80
N ALA A 120 0.10 -15.33 -2.87
CA ALA A 120 0.95 -16.51 -2.77
C ALA A 120 2.04 -16.53 -3.84
N GLN A 121 1.74 -16.00 -5.03
CA GLN A 121 2.69 -15.93 -6.14
C GLN A 121 3.66 -14.75 -6.02
N LEU A 122 3.24 -13.67 -5.40
CA LEU A 122 3.99 -12.39 -5.42
C LEU A 122 4.76 -12.12 -4.13
N LYS A 123 4.35 -12.70 -3.01
CA LYS A 123 4.88 -12.30 -1.70
C LYS A 123 6.39 -12.36 -1.57
N ASP A 124 7.02 -13.34 -2.20
CA ASP A 124 8.48 -13.56 -2.12
C ASP A 124 9.22 -13.09 -3.37
N ARG A 125 8.50 -12.53 -4.33
CA ARG A 125 9.09 -12.06 -5.56
C ARG A 125 9.67 -10.67 -5.36
N ALA A 126 10.88 -10.43 -5.88
CA ALA A 126 11.52 -9.13 -5.76
C ALA A 126 10.67 -8.04 -6.42
N ILE A 127 10.62 -6.87 -5.79
CA ILE A 127 9.91 -5.72 -6.36
C ILE A 127 10.73 -5.19 -7.54
N ASP A 128 10.05 -5.03 -8.68
CA ASP A 128 10.67 -4.54 -9.90
C ASP A 128 10.72 -3.02 -9.87
N CYS A 129 11.93 -2.48 -9.92
CA CYS A 129 12.18 -1.04 -9.86
C CYS A 129 12.37 -0.42 -11.24
N LYS A 130 11.63 -0.84 -12.21
CA LYS A 130 11.72 -0.27 -13.55
C LYS A 130 11.22 1.17 -13.57
N ASP A 131 11.93 1.98 -14.31
CA ASP A 131 11.55 3.36 -14.56
C ASP A 131 10.34 3.45 -15.49
#